data_dab1e6e8454c065aed513a38c6868b54
#
_entry.id   dab1e6e8454c065aed513a38c6868b54
#
_cell.length_a   1.000
_cell.length_b   1.000
_cell.length_c   1.000
_cell.angle_alpha   90.00
_cell.angle_beta   90.00
_cell.angle_gamma   90.00
#
_symmetry.space_group_name_H-M   'P 1'
#
loop_
_entity.id
_entity.type
_entity.pdbx_description
1 polymer ?
#
loop_
_entity_poly.entity_id
_entity_poly.type
_entity_poly.pdbx_seq_one_letter_code
_entity_poly.pdbx_strand_id
1 'polypeptide(L)'
;RDLRMSRGLGDVYKRQAMPVCYLKQKHMINKQLITRRFSRAVESYNREAVAQKQIAYRMSDMLNHYLPRPCGRILEIGSGTGFLTRRLMETLHPEKLVLNDICQEMSSCFTDLLGSGQATFLAGDAESLPFPKGQDLIVSCSALQWFVSPELFFERCNTLLKQKGYFAFTTFGRDNLKEVASVTGSGLHYRSLEELEEALRIHYEIVKAHEERICLTFGTPLEVLYHLKHTGVAAVRQQAWTKRDLQDFCDKYARLFSDGRSVTLTYHPIYIIAKKRQ
;
A
#
# COMPACT_ATOMS: atom_id res chain seq x y z
N ARG A 1 -19.55 37.83 53.10
CA ARG A 1 -18.80 38.81 52.23
C ARG A 1 -18.12 38.05 51.12
N ASP A 2 -18.60 38.37 49.96
CA ASP A 2 -18.23 37.91 48.63
C ASP A 2 -16.74 37.69 48.37
N LEU A 3 -16.47 36.68 47.59
CA LEU A 3 -15.52 36.74 46.50
C LEU A 3 -15.95 35.76 45.39
N ARG A 4 -16.73 36.30 44.45
CA ARG A 4 -16.88 35.83 43.07
C ARG A 4 -15.66 36.26 42.30
N MET A 5 -15.37 35.47 41.26
CA MET A 5 -14.50 35.66 40.12
C MET A 5 -13.35 34.63 40.11
N SER A 6 -13.22 33.68 39.17
CA SER A 6 -13.31 33.79 37.76
C SER A 6 -13.58 32.45 37.12
N ARG A 7 -14.75 32.27 36.53
CA ARG A 7 -15.00 31.25 35.51
C ARG A 7 -14.54 31.80 34.18
N GLY A 8 -13.74 31.06 33.46
CA GLY A 8 -13.53 31.36 32.04
C GLY A 8 -12.07 31.18 31.63
N LEU A 9 -11.69 29.97 31.24
CA LEU A 9 -10.62 29.61 30.29
C LEU A 9 -10.32 28.10 30.31
N GLY A 10 -11.34 27.26 30.50
CA GLY A 10 -11.18 25.80 30.56
C GLY A 10 -11.95 25.00 29.52
N ASP A 11 -12.44 25.62 28.45
CA ASP A 11 -13.44 24.96 27.58
C ASP A 11 -13.12 24.98 26.08
N VAL A 12 -11.86 24.96 25.69
CA VAL A 12 -11.45 24.87 24.26
C VAL A 12 -10.70 23.59 23.90
N TYR A 13 -10.50 22.66 24.84
CA TYR A 13 -9.92 21.35 24.55
C TYR A 13 -10.86 20.19 24.91
N LYS A 14 -12.09 20.23 24.46
CA LYS A 14 -12.83 18.99 24.23
C LYS A 14 -12.25 18.35 22.97
N ARG A 15 -11.15 17.61 23.17
CA ARG A 15 -10.72 16.58 22.23
C ARG A 15 -11.95 15.75 21.92
N GLN A 16 -12.36 15.75 20.67
CA GLN A 16 -13.27 14.74 20.15
C GLN A 16 -12.62 13.40 20.44
N ALA A 17 -13.08 12.74 21.49
CA ALA A 17 -12.70 11.39 21.80
C ALA A 17 -13.17 10.55 20.61
N MET A 18 -12.23 10.06 19.80
CA MET A 18 -12.52 8.98 18.86
C MET A 18 -13.28 7.88 19.58
N PRO A 19 -14.34 7.31 19.00
CA PRO A 19 -15.09 6.26 19.64
C PRO A 19 -14.16 5.13 20.10
N VAL A 20 -14.23 4.75 21.35
CA VAL A 20 -13.44 3.67 21.98
C VAL A 20 -13.58 2.32 21.25
N CYS A 21 -14.56 2.18 20.36
CA CYS A 21 -14.75 1.04 19.47
C CYS A 21 -13.63 0.88 18.42
N TYR A 22 -12.93 1.96 18.03
CA TYR A 22 -11.81 1.91 17.07
C TYR A 22 -10.51 1.32 17.66
N LEU A 23 -10.41 1.22 18.99
CA LEU A 23 -9.19 0.76 19.66
C LEU A 23 -9.13 -0.78 19.88
N LYS A 24 -10.20 -1.53 19.62
CA LYS A 24 -10.26 -2.95 19.99
C LYS A 24 -9.88 -3.97 18.92
N GLN A 25 -9.54 -3.56 17.68
CA GLN A 25 -9.09 -4.50 16.63
C GLN A 25 -7.97 -3.92 15.74
N LYS A 26 -7.01 -3.19 16.29
CA LYS A 26 -5.73 -3.01 15.62
C LYS A 26 -5.05 -4.37 15.58
N HIS A 27 -5.23 -5.13 14.50
CA HIS A 27 -4.26 -6.15 14.13
C HIS A 27 -2.92 -5.43 14.00
N MET A 28 -2.04 -5.63 14.99
CA MET A 28 -0.75 -4.95 15.01
C MET A 28 0.00 -5.38 13.73
N ILE A 29 0.19 -4.44 12.82
CA ILE A 29 1.02 -4.65 11.63
C ILE A 29 2.43 -4.93 12.12
N ASN A 30 2.88 -6.18 11.96
CA ASN A 30 4.22 -6.59 12.33
C ASN A 30 5.17 -6.37 11.14
N LYS A 31 5.80 -5.18 11.08
CA LYS A 31 6.72 -4.82 10.00
C LYS A 31 7.91 -5.75 9.87
N GLN A 32 8.44 -6.30 10.97
CA GLN A 32 9.55 -7.28 10.91
C GLN A 32 9.12 -8.58 10.22
N LEU A 33 7.90 -9.04 10.50
CA LEU A 33 7.37 -10.23 9.83
C LEU A 33 7.12 -9.97 8.35
N ILE A 34 6.62 -8.77 8.01
CA ILE A 34 6.40 -8.33 6.63
C ILE A 34 7.73 -8.31 5.88
N THR A 35 8.75 -7.63 6.41
CA THR A 35 10.10 -7.57 5.82
C THR A 35 10.63 -8.99 5.54
N ARG A 36 10.60 -9.88 6.54
CA ARG A 36 11.07 -11.26 6.38
C ARG A 36 10.32 -12.04 5.28
N ARG A 37 9.01 -11.79 5.10
CA ARG A 37 8.21 -12.47 4.08
C ARG A 37 8.55 -11.96 2.69
N PHE A 38 8.65 -10.64 2.52
CA PHE A 38 9.03 -10.04 1.24
C PHE A 38 10.47 -10.38 0.84
N SER A 39 11.44 -10.34 1.77
CA SER A 39 12.82 -10.75 1.49
C SER A 39 12.91 -12.20 0.97
N ARG A 40 12.07 -13.10 1.48
CA ARG A 40 12.01 -14.50 1.01
C ARG A 40 11.29 -14.67 -0.33
N ALA A 41 10.46 -13.73 -0.70
CA ALA A 41 9.67 -13.81 -1.92
C ALA A 41 10.35 -13.13 -3.13
N VAL A 42 11.46 -12.40 -2.96
CA VAL A 42 12.12 -11.59 -4.02
C VAL A 42 12.26 -12.35 -5.34
N GLU A 43 12.79 -13.57 -5.30
CA GLU A 43 13.03 -14.37 -6.51
C GLU A 43 11.72 -14.83 -7.19
N SER A 44 10.70 -15.19 -6.41
CA SER A 44 9.41 -15.68 -6.93
C SER A 44 8.44 -14.56 -7.28
N TYR A 45 8.60 -13.39 -6.67
CA TYR A 45 7.66 -12.27 -6.77
C TYR A 45 7.39 -11.84 -8.22
N ASN A 46 8.44 -11.68 -9.02
CA ASN A 46 8.29 -11.24 -10.41
C ASN A 46 7.48 -12.21 -11.29
N ARG A 47 7.48 -13.49 -10.96
CA ARG A 47 6.71 -14.51 -11.67
C ARG A 47 5.27 -14.60 -11.15
N GLU A 48 5.09 -14.50 -9.84
CA GLU A 48 3.81 -14.79 -9.19
C GLU A 48 2.94 -13.53 -8.99
N ALA A 49 3.52 -12.32 -8.92
CA ALA A 49 2.81 -11.08 -8.59
C ALA A 49 2.10 -10.46 -9.82
N VAL A 50 1.30 -11.27 -10.53
CA VAL A 50 0.59 -10.85 -11.76
C VAL A 50 -0.34 -9.66 -11.50
N ALA A 51 -1.13 -9.70 -10.43
CA ALA A 51 -2.04 -8.61 -10.06
C ALA A 51 -1.25 -7.34 -9.73
N GLN A 52 -0.17 -7.43 -8.93
CA GLN A 52 0.64 -6.27 -8.54
C GLN A 52 1.34 -5.64 -9.76
N LYS A 53 1.79 -6.45 -10.71
CA LYS A 53 2.35 -5.96 -11.98
C LYS A 53 1.30 -5.19 -12.79
N GLN A 54 0.09 -5.73 -12.93
CA GLN A 54 -1.02 -5.07 -13.61
C GLN A 54 -1.36 -3.73 -12.93
N ILE A 55 -1.43 -3.72 -11.59
CA ILE A 55 -1.69 -2.52 -10.79
C ILE A 55 -0.60 -1.46 -11.03
N ALA A 56 0.68 -1.84 -11.01
CA ALA A 56 1.79 -0.92 -11.24
C ALA A 56 1.75 -0.31 -12.66
N TYR A 57 1.42 -1.10 -13.66
CA TYR A 57 1.30 -0.63 -15.05
C TYR A 57 0.13 0.34 -15.18
N ARG A 58 -1.03 0.00 -14.62
CA ARG A 58 -2.20 0.89 -14.60
C ARG A 58 -1.90 2.22 -13.91
N MET A 59 -1.22 2.18 -12.74
CA MET A 59 -0.79 3.41 -12.06
C MET A 59 0.14 4.24 -12.95
N SER A 60 1.13 3.63 -13.60
CA SER A 60 2.04 4.33 -14.51
C SER A 60 1.29 5.02 -15.66
N ASP A 61 0.32 4.34 -16.27
CA ASP A 61 -0.49 4.92 -17.36
C ASP A 61 -1.32 6.10 -16.86
N MET A 62 -1.89 6.01 -15.65
CA MET A 62 -2.61 7.12 -15.01
C MET A 62 -1.67 8.30 -14.72
N LEU A 63 -0.47 8.05 -14.17
CA LEU A 63 0.52 9.10 -13.94
C LEU A 63 0.91 9.79 -15.23
N ASN A 64 1.14 9.03 -16.30
CA ASN A 64 1.47 9.57 -17.61
C ASN A 64 0.37 10.47 -18.19
N HIS A 65 -0.89 10.18 -17.88
CA HIS A 65 -2.05 10.94 -18.35
C HIS A 65 -2.33 12.20 -17.52
N TYR A 66 -2.23 12.11 -16.18
CA TYR A 66 -2.70 13.16 -15.27
C TYR A 66 -1.60 14.09 -14.76
N LEU A 67 -0.31 13.71 -14.85
CA LEU A 67 0.77 14.55 -14.35
C LEU A 67 1.30 15.52 -15.42
N PRO A 68 1.60 16.78 -15.04
CA PRO A 68 2.28 17.71 -15.93
C PRO A 68 3.74 17.27 -16.16
N ARG A 69 4.33 17.74 -17.23
CA ARG A 69 5.74 17.52 -17.56
C ARG A 69 6.53 18.82 -17.48
N PRO A 70 7.79 18.78 -17.05
CA PRO A 70 8.57 17.63 -16.57
C PRO A 70 8.23 17.23 -15.15
N CYS A 71 8.49 15.96 -14.78
CA CYS A 71 8.41 15.42 -13.44
C CYS A 71 9.82 14.92 -13.04
N GLY A 72 10.70 15.86 -12.66
CA GLY A 72 12.14 15.60 -12.55
C GLY A 72 12.56 14.90 -11.27
N ARG A 73 11.86 15.12 -10.13
CA ARG A 73 12.24 14.56 -8.82
C ARG A 73 11.14 13.66 -8.29
N ILE A 74 11.41 12.37 -8.27
CA ILE A 74 10.46 11.35 -7.85
C ILE A 74 10.98 10.61 -6.62
N LEU A 75 10.09 10.41 -5.63
CA LEU A 75 10.29 9.52 -4.50
C LEU A 75 9.30 8.37 -4.62
N GLU A 76 9.81 7.16 -4.81
CA GLU A 76 9.00 5.92 -4.80
C GLU A 76 9.11 5.23 -3.46
N ILE A 77 7.97 4.95 -2.84
CA ILE A 77 7.84 4.29 -1.53
C ILE A 77 7.37 2.86 -1.72
N GLY A 78 8.13 1.89 -1.18
CA GLY A 78 7.85 0.48 -1.37
C GLY A 78 8.12 0.04 -2.80
N SER A 79 9.34 0.30 -3.32
CA SER A 79 9.72 0.03 -4.71
C SER A 79 9.69 -1.46 -5.08
N GLY A 80 9.79 -2.35 -4.09
CA GLY A 80 9.76 -3.79 -4.28
C GLY A 80 10.79 -4.24 -5.32
N THR A 81 10.37 -5.08 -6.26
CA THR A 81 11.22 -5.58 -7.34
C THR A 81 11.25 -4.65 -8.56
N GLY A 82 10.58 -3.50 -8.53
CA GLY A 82 10.71 -2.43 -9.52
C GLY A 82 9.68 -2.42 -10.65
N PHE A 83 8.51 -3.05 -10.51
CA PHE A 83 7.47 -2.99 -11.55
C PHE A 83 7.08 -1.56 -11.91
N LEU A 84 6.82 -0.71 -10.90
CA LEU A 84 6.50 0.68 -11.13
C LEU A 84 7.76 1.48 -11.47
N THR A 85 8.88 1.26 -10.77
CA THR A 85 10.16 1.94 -11.01
C THR A 85 10.54 1.95 -12.49
N ARG A 86 10.53 0.77 -13.13
CA ARG A 86 10.90 0.63 -14.55
C ARG A 86 9.97 1.44 -15.46
N ARG A 87 8.67 1.42 -15.16
CA ARG A 87 7.68 2.21 -15.91
C ARG A 87 7.87 3.71 -15.72
N LEU A 88 8.20 4.17 -14.50
CA LEU A 88 8.49 5.59 -14.24
C LEU A 88 9.72 6.06 -15.04
N MET A 89 10.77 5.25 -15.10
CA MET A 89 11.95 5.54 -15.91
C MET A 89 11.63 5.64 -17.40
N GLU A 90 10.80 4.74 -17.92
CA GLU A 90 10.40 4.71 -19.34
C GLU A 90 9.43 5.84 -19.72
N THR A 91 8.55 6.27 -18.80
CA THR A 91 7.44 7.17 -19.14
C THR A 91 7.61 8.60 -18.64
N LEU A 92 8.22 8.80 -17.47
CA LEU A 92 8.40 10.12 -16.86
C LEU A 92 9.81 10.68 -17.00
N HIS A 93 10.81 9.81 -17.25
CA HIS A 93 12.23 10.18 -17.40
C HIS A 93 12.75 11.10 -16.29
N PRO A 94 12.67 10.68 -14.99
CA PRO A 94 13.06 11.53 -13.90
C PRO A 94 14.56 11.87 -13.93
N GLU A 95 14.91 13.10 -13.55
CA GLU A 95 16.30 13.53 -13.35
C GLU A 95 16.90 12.93 -12.08
N LYS A 96 16.07 12.78 -11.05
CA LYS A 96 16.44 12.21 -9.75
C LYS A 96 15.33 11.29 -9.26
N LEU A 97 15.67 10.03 -9.06
CA LEU A 97 14.77 9.02 -8.52
C LEU A 97 15.31 8.54 -7.16
N VAL A 98 14.49 8.66 -6.12
CA VAL A 98 14.77 8.08 -4.82
C VAL A 98 13.84 6.89 -4.63
N LEU A 99 14.42 5.72 -4.43
CA LEU A 99 13.72 4.46 -4.18
C LEU A 99 13.77 4.15 -2.70
N ASN A 100 12.66 3.80 -2.12
CA ASN A 100 12.59 3.31 -0.76
C ASN A 100 11.94 1.93 -0.71
N ASP A 101 12.51 1.05 0.09
CA ASP A 101 11.84 -0.17 0.54
C ASP A 101 12.26 -0.52 1.96
N ILE A 102 11.39 -1.20 2.70
CA ILE A 102 11.71 -1.69 4.04
C ILE A 102 12.71 -2.87 3.98
N CYS A 103 12.74 -3.58 2.86
CA CYS A 103 13.65 -4.69 2.61
C CYS A 103 14.91 -4.20 1.89
N GLN A 104 16.05 -4.20 2.56
CA GLN A 104 17.35 -3.84 1.97
C GLN A 104 17.69 -4.67 0.73
N GLU A 105 17.29 -5.93 0.70
CA GLU A 105 17.54 -6.88 -0.37
C GLU A 105 16.97 -6.44 -1.72
N MET A 106 15.91 -5.62 -1.70
CA MET A 106 15.30 -5.07 -2.91
C MET A 106 16.26 -4.18 -3.71
N SER A 107 17.29 -3.61 -3.07
CA SER A 107 18.31 -2.80 -3.76
C SER A 107 19.01 -3.57 -4.89
N SER A 108 19.13 -4.88 -4.78
CA SER A 108 19.73 -5.75 -5.81
C SER A 108 18.94 -5.75 -7.13
N CYS A 109 17.66 -5.40 -7.10
CA CYS A 109 16.83 -5.28 -8.30
C CYS A 109 17.11 -4.01 -9.13
N PHE A 110 17.95 -3.08 -8.61
CA PHE A 110 18.20 -1.75 -9.18
C PHE A 110 19.67 -1.46 -9.42
N THR A 111 20.54 -2.47 -9.48
CA THR A 111 21.99 -2.30 -9.62
C THR A 111 22.40 -1.46 -10.81
N ASP A 112 21.69 -1.54 -11.93
CA ASP A 112 21.85 -0.73 -13.14
C ASP A 112 21.55 0.75 -12.89
N LEU A 113 20.43 1.06 -12.24
CA LEU A 113 20.03 2.45 -11.93
C LEU A 113 20.91 3.08 -10.84
N LEU A 114 21.32 2.28 -9.85
CA LEU A 114 22.20 2.72 -8.78
C LEU A 114 23.63 2.93 -9.30
N GLY A 115 24.13 2.01 -10.11
CA GLY A 115 25.46 2.09 -10.70
C GLY A 115 25.63 3.23 -11.70
N SER A 116 24.57 3.61 -12.42
CA SER A 116 24.56 4.77 -13.32
C SER A 116 24.36 6.11 -12.62
N GLY A 117 24.04 6.11 -11.31
CA GLY A 117 23.70 7.32 -10.55
C GLY A 117 22.30 7.91 -10.87
N GLN A 118 21.48 7.22 -11.64
CA GLN A 118 20.10 7.64 -11.97
C GLN A 118 19.16 7.53 -10.77
N ALA A 119 19.42 6.59 -9.86
CA ALA A 119 18.62 6.40 -8.67
C ALA A 119 19.47 6.34 -7.41
N THR A 120 18.83 6.60 -6.26
CA THR A 120 19.36 6.37 -4.91
C THR A 120 18.40 5.44 -4.18
N PHE A 121 18.91 4.43 -3.48
CA PHE A 121 18.09 3.52 -2.69
C PHE A 121 18.25 3.81 -1.19
N LEU A 122 17.13 3.95 -0.50
CA LEU A 122 17.03 4.21 0.93
C LEU A 122 16.25 3.06 1.59
N ALA A 123 16.96 2.14 2.22
CA ALA A 123 16.35 1.05 2.96
C ALA A 123 15.82 1.51 4.30
N GLY A 124 14.60 1.10 4.64
CA GLY A 124 13.99 1.35 5.94
C GLY A 124 12.52 1.67 5.90
N ASP A 125 11.96 1.83 7.09
CA ASP A 125 10.55 2.11 7.27
C ASP A 125 10.20 3.52 6.81
N ALA A 126 9.40 3.64 5.76
CA ALA A 126 8.97 4.93 5.21
C ALA A 126 8.23 5.81 6.21
N GLU A 127 7.60 5.26 7.25
CA GLU A 127 6.91 6.06 8.27
C GLU A 127 7.89 6.82 9.19
N SER A 128 9.17 6.44 9.25
CA SER A 128 10.18 7.06 10.12
C SER A 128 11.43 7.55 9.38
N LEU A 129 11.78 6.95 8.25
CA LEU A 129 13.02 7.25 7.50
C LEU A 129 12.99 8.69 6.94
N PRO A 130 14.06 9.52 7.11
CA PRO A 130 14.10 10.84 6.51
C PRO A 130 14.23 10.75 4.98
N PHE A 131 13.44 11.58 4.28
CA PHE A 131 13.49 11.71 2.82
C PHE A 131 13.86 13.13 2.38
N PRO A 132 14.47 13.29 1.21
CA PRO A 132 14.77 14.59 0.65
C PRO A 132 13.47 15.33 0.28
N LYS A 133 13.42 16.64 0.61
CA LYS A 133 12.33 17.54 0.25
C LYS A 133 12.39 17.98 -1.22
N GLY A 134 11.34 18.61 -1.67
CA GLY A 134 11.27 19.20 -3.00
C GLY A 134 10.99 18.17 -4.09
N GLN A 135 10.16 17.19 -3.79
CA GLN A 135 9.71 16.19 -4.76
C GLN A 135 8.61 16.75 -5.66
N ASP A 136 8.67 16.44 -6.96
CA ASP A 136 7.59 16.71 -7.91
C ASP A 136 6.49 15.67 -7.76
N LEU A 137 6.91 14.41 -7.52
CA LEU A 137 6.02 13.28 -7.30
C LEU A 137 6.52 12.44 -6.12
N ILE A 138 5.61 12.07 -5.22
CA ILE A 138 5.79 10.94 -4.30
C ILE A 138 4.80 9.88 -4.74
N VAL A 139 5.29 8.66 -4.97
CA VAL A 139 4.44 7.56 -5.43
C VAL A 139 4.66 6.31 -4.62
N SER A 140 3.60 5.54 -4.41
CA SER A 140 3.64 4.23 -3.72
C SER A 140 2.69 3.25 -4.40
N CYS A 141 3.16 2.06 -4.73
CA CYS A 141 2.34 1.04 -5.36
C CYS A 141 2.22 -0.19 -4.47
N SER A 142 1.01 -0.48 -4.02
CA SER A 142 0.69 -1.68 -3.21
C SER A 142 1.54 -1.84 -1.93
N ALA A 143 1.90 -0.71 -1.27
CA ALA A 143 2.66 -0.74 -0.01
C ALA A 143 1.91 -0.11 1.18
N LEU A 144 1.02 0.87 0.96
CA LEU A 144 0.39 1.64 2.04
C LEU A 144 -0.52 0.82 2.97
N GLN A 145 -1.03 -0.33 2.53
CA GLN A 145 -1.79 -1.24 3.40
C GLN A 145 -0.98 -1.81 4.57
N TRP A 146 0.35 -1.69 4.53
CA TRP A 146 1.28 -2.12 5.56
C TRP A 146 1.69 -1.01 6.54
N PHE A 147 1.11 0.18 6.40
CA PHE A 147 1.43 1.32 7.26
C PHE A 147 0.59 1.30 8.54
N VAL A 148 1.22 1.70 9.63
CA VAL A 148 0.57 1.78 10.95
C VAL A 148 -0.28 3.05 11.05
N SER A 149 0.21 4.14 10.49
CA SER A 149 -0.41 5.47 10.56
C SER A 149 -0.38 6.16 9.19
N PRO A 150 -1.16 5.66 8.21
CA PRO A 150 -1.13 6.19 6.85
C PRO A 150 -1.49 7.68 6.78
N GLU A 151 -2.35 8.21 7.66
CA GLU A 151 -2.69 9.63 7.68
C GLU A 151 -1.48 10.51 8.04
N LEU A 152 -0.70 10.12 9.04
CA LEU A 152 0.54 10.83 9.40
C LEU A 152 1.54 10.78 8.24
N PHE A 153 1.54 9.69 7.49
CA PHE A 153 2.36 9.58 6.30
C PHE A 153 1.86 10.48 5.16
N PHE A 154 0.55 10.66 4.98
CA PHE A 154 -0.01 11.61 4.01
C PHE A 154 0.39 13.05 4.33
N GLU A 155 0.29 13.45 5.61
CA GLU A 155 0.76 14.77 6.08
C GLU A 155 2.26 14.93 5.81
N ARG A 156 3.04 13.92 6.13
CA ARG A 156 4.48 13.92 5.88
C ARG A 156 4.82 14.07 4.40
N CYS A 157 4.16 13.32 3.50
CA CYS A 157 4.32 13.47 2.06
C CYS A 157 4.05 14.90 1.62
N ASN A 158 3.03 15.55 2.19
CA ASN A 158 2.73 16.96 1.90
C ASN A 158 3.92 17.88 2.22
N THR A 159 4.66 17.63 3.31
CA THR A 159 5.84 18.44 3.67
C THR A 159 7.06 18.19 2.76
N LEU A 160 7.13 17.02 2.12
CA LEU A 160 8.22 16.62 1.22
C LEU A 160 8.02 17.11 -0.21
N LEU A 161 6.76 17.32 -0.60
CA LEU A 161 6.40 17.78 -1.94
C LEU A 161 6.70 19.27 -2.13
N LYS A 162 7.11 19.64 -3.36
CA LYS A 162 7.07 21.02 -3.84
C LYS A 162 5.65 21.57 -3.82
N GLN A 163 5.52 22.90 -3.93
CA GLN A 163 4.24 23.50 -4.28
C GLN A 163 3.76 22.95 -5.62
N LYS A 164 2.48 22.60 -5.69
CA LYS A 164 1.86 21.92 -6.85
C LYS A 164 2.41 20.51 -7.15
N GLY A 165 3.18 19.92 -6.25
CA GLY A 165 3.64 18.53 -6.36
C GLY A 165 2.49 17.52 -6.16
N TYR A 166 2.73 16.30 -6.56
CA TYR A 166 1.72 15.23 -6.58
C TYR A 166 2.07 14.10 -5.62
N PHE A 167 1.05 13.61 -4.96
CA PHE A 167 1.10 12.35 -4.21
C PHE A 167 0.19 11.34 -4.89
N ALA A 168 0.74 10.22 -5.29
CA ALA A 168 -0.01 9.17 -5.95
C ALA A 168 0.23 7.82 -5.28
N PHE A 169 -0.80 7.01 -5.15
CA PHE A 169 -0.61 5.68 -4.59
C PHE A 169 -1.68 4.68 -5.04
N THR A 170 -1.31 3.41 -4.93
CA THR A 170 -2.29 2.34 -4.90
C THR A 170 -2.29 1.66 -3.53
N THR A 171 -3.46 1.26 -3.12
CA THR A 171 -3.69 0.40 -1.96
C THR A 171 -4.81 -0.58 -2.28
N PHE A 172 -5.34 -1.27 -1.28
CA PHE A 172 -6.43 -2.21 -1.49
C PHE A 172 -7.68 -1.79 -0.74
N GLY A 173 -8.84 -2.08 -1.35
CA GLY A 173 -10.16 -1.84 -0.82
C GLY A 173 -10.77 -3.06 -0.13
N ARG A 174 -11.99 -2.92 0.34
CA ARG A 174 -12.68 -3.86 1.23
C ARG A 174 -12.88 -5.28 0.67
N ASP A 175 -12.95 -5.42 -0.64
CA ASP A 175 -13.11 -6.73 -1.29
C ASP A 175 -11.79 -7.46 -1.54
N ASN A 176 -10.66 -6.89 -1.12
CA ASN A 176 -9.36 -7.51 -1.36
C ASN A 176 -9.22 -8.82 -0.60
N LEU A 177 -8.94 -9.90 -1.34
CA LEU A 177 -8.79 -11.27 -0.81
C LEU A 177 -10.03 -11.74 -0.02
N LYS A 178 -11.23 -11.28 -0.42
CA LYS A 178 -12.50 -11.57 0.28
C LYS A 178 -12.76 -13.06 0.42
N GLU A 179 -12.35 -13.87 -0.56
CA GLU A 179 -12.49 -15.31 -0.54
C GLU A 179 -11.71 -15.93 0.61
N VAL A 180 -10.45 -15.52 0.77
CA VAL A 180 -9.59 -15.98 1.85
C VAL A 180 -10.10 -15.51 3.21
N ALA A 181 -10.49 -14.24 3.30
CA ALA A 181 -11.05 -13.68 4.54
C ALA A 181 -12.33 -14.39 4.97
N SER A 182 -13.21 -14.74 4.01
CA SER A 182 -14.48 -15.47 4.28
C SER A 182 -14.24 -16.89 4.83
N VAL A 183 -13.19 -17.56 4.35
CA VAL A 183 -12.87 -18.93 4.80
C VAL A 183 -12.12 -18.94 6.13
N THR A 184 -11.18 -18.00 6.33
CA THR A 184 -10.28 -17.99 7.49
C THR A 184 -10.78 -17.15 8.64
N GLY A 185 -11.75 -16.26 8.41
CA GLY A 185 -12.17 -15.24 9.37
C GLY A 185 -11.10 -14.19 9.66
N SER A 186 -10.04 -14.13 8.85
CA SER A 186 -8.88 -13.26 9.06
C SER A 186 -8.52 -12.50 7.79
N GLY A 187 -8.17 -11.23 7.93
CA GLY A 187 -7.75 -10.36 6.83
C GLY A 187 -7.23 -9.04 7.36
N LEU A 188 -6.64 -8.22 6.50
CA LEU A 188 -6.34 -6.83 6.83
C LEU A 188 -7.64 -6.02 6.83
N HIS A 189 -7.66 -4.98 7.65
CA HIS A 189 -8.74 -4.00 7.57
C HIS A 189 -8.42 -3.02 6.45
N TYR A 190 -9.18 -3.10 5.37
CA TYR A 190 -9.03 -2.22 4.21
C TYR A 190 -10.03 -1.06 4.30
N ARG A 191 -9.57 0.13 3.91
CA ARG A 191 -10.41 1.33 3.80
C ARG A 191 -11.17 1.34 2.48
N SER A 192 -12.30 2.03 2.46
CA SER A 192 -12.96 2.35 1.20
C SER A 192 -12.28 3.51 0.47
N LEU A 193 -12.63 3.70 -0.80
CA LEU A 193 -12.16 4.82 -1.59
C LEU A 193 -12.55 6.16 -0.94
N GLU A 194 -13.79 6.28 -0.47
CA GLU A 194 -14.32 7.48 0.18
C GLU A 194 -13.57 7.82 1.47
N GLU A 195 -13.24 6.82 2.29
CA GLU A 195 -12.47 7.02 3.52
C GLU A 195 -11.04 7.51 3.23
N LEU A 196 -10.43 7.05 2.13
CA LEU A 196 -9.11 7.52 1.70
C LEU A 196 -9.17 8.93 1.12
N GLU A 197 -10.17 9.25 0.31
CA GLU A 197 -10.37 10.60 -0.21
C GLU A 197 -10.59 11.60 0.91
N GLU A 198 -11.41 11.26 1.92
CA GLU A 198 -11.66 12.13 3.07
C GLU A 198 -10.37 12.40 3.86
N ALA A 199 -9.55 11.36 4.10
CA ALA A 199 -8.27 11.51 4.79
C ALA A 199 -7.28 12.40 4.04
N LEU A 200 -7.36 12.46 2.71
CA LEU A 200 -6.48 13.29 1.88
C LEU A 200 -6.93 14.74 1.77
N ARG A 201 -8.22 15.03 1.86
CA ARG A 201 -8.82 16.36 1.57
C ARG A 201 -8.23 17.52 2.38
N ILE A 202 -7.66 17.21 3.54
CA ILE A 202 -7.02 18.23 4.40
C ILE A 202 -5.82 18.87 3.69
N HIS A 203 -5.00 18.04 3.04
CA HIS A 203 -3.72 18.47 2.48
C HIS A 203 -3.67 18.45 0.95
N TYR A 204 -4.65 17.78 0.31
CA TYR A 204 -4.61 17.49 -1.12
C TYR A 204 -5.93 17.77 -1.82
N GLU A 205 -5.83 18.11 -3.10
CA GLU A 205 -6.93 18.07 -4.07
C GLU A 205 -6.85 16.75 -4.83
N ILE A 206 -7.95 15.99 -4.88
CA ILE A 206 -8.00 14.73 -5.61
C ILE A 206 -8.07 15.03 -7.10
N VAL A 207 -7.08 14.61 -7.84
CA VAL A 207 -7.01 14.75 -9.31
C VAL A 207 -7.72 13.57 -9.98
N LYS A 208 -7.46 12.37 -9.46
CA LYS A 208 -8.12 11.15 -9.92
C LYS A 208 -8.19 10.14 -8.80
N ALA A 209 -9.35 9.54 -8.64
CA ALA A 209 -9.58 8.38 -7.80
C ALA A 209 -10.30 7.31 -8.63
N HIS A 210 -9.94 6.04 -8.43
CA HIS A 210 -10.49 4.90 -9.16
C HIS A 210 -10.28 3.63 -8.36
N GLU A 211 -11.20 2.69 -8.47
CA GLU A 211 -11.07 1.34 -7.96
C GLU A 211 -11.55 0.32 -8.98
N GLU A 212 -11.01 -0.88 -8.91
CA GLU A 212 -11.41 -1.98 -9.79
C GLU A 212 -11.28 -3.33 -9.06
N ARG A 213 -11.75 -4.41 -9.67
CA ARG A 213 -11.58 -5.77 -9.18
C ARG A 213 -10.83 -6.58 -10.22
N ILE A 214 -9.70 -7.13 -9.80
CA ILE A 214 -8.90 -8.05 -10.60
C ILE A 214 -9.17 -9.44 -10.05
N CYS A 215 -9.84 -10.28 -10.83
CA CYS A 215 -10.16 -11.65 -10.45
C CYS A 215 -9.14 -12.59 -11.10
N LEU A 216 -8.35 -13.28 -10.28
CA LEU A 216 -7.46 -14.36 -10.73
C LEU A 216 -8.16 -15.70 -10.55
N THR A 217 -7.84 -16.65 -11.43
CA THR A 217 -8.37 -18.02 -11.39
C THR A 217 -7.23 -19.00 -11.14
N PHE A 218 -7.48 -20.02 -10.33
CA PHE A 218 -6.55 -21.07 -9.96
C PHE A 218 -7.22 -22.44 -10.08
N GLY A 219 -6.45 -23.47 -10.38
CA GLY A 219 -6.99 -24.83 -10.47
C GLY A 219 -7.47 -25.36 -9.13
N THR A 220 -6.83 -24.97 -8.04
CA THR A 220 -7.13 -25.47 -6.69
C THR A 220 -6.97 -24.40 -5.61
N PRO A 221 -7.62 -24.53 -4.44
CA PRO A 221 -7.41 -23.67 -3.29
C PRO A 221 -5.96 -23.69 -2.77
N LEU A 222 -5.23 -24.79 -2.96
CA LEU A 222 -3.81 -24.86 -2.59
C LEU A 222 -2.95 -23.92 -3.44
N GLU A 223 -3.26 -23.79 -4.72
CA GLU A 223 -2.58 -22.85 -5.62
C GLU A 223 -2.82 -21.39 -5.18
N VAL A 224 -4.00 -21.07 -4.65
CA VAL A 224 -4.27 -19.76 -4.04
C VAL A 224 -3.33 -19.50 -2.86
N LEU A 225 -3.20 -20.48 -1.94
CA LEU A 225 -2.28 -20.35 -0.80
C LEU A 225 -0.81 -20.27 -1.25
N TYR A 226 -0.45 -21.02 -2.27
CA TYR A 226 0.89 -20.96 -2.88
C TYR A 226 1.16 -19.55 -3.45
N HIS A 227 0.24 -19.01 -4.23
CA HIS A 227 0.30 -17.66 -4.79
C HIS A 227 0.47 -16.59 -3.69
N LEU A 228 -0.35 -16.62 -2.65
CA LEU A 228 -0.25 -15.68 -1.53
C LEU A 228 1.08 -15.76 -0.78
N LYS A 229 1.63 -16.97 -0.64
CA LYS A 229 2.95 -17.18 -0.01
C LYS A 229 4.07 -16.58 -0.87
N HIS A 230 4.02 -16.76 -2.19
CA HIS A 230 5.07 -16.33 -3.12
C HIS A 230 4.98 -14.86 -3.52
N THR A 231 3.85 -14.21 -3.21
CA THR A 231 3.68 -12.76 -3.34
C THR A 231 3.87 -11.99 -2.02
N GLY A 232 4.30 -12.69 -0.95
CA GLY A 232 4.54 -12.06 0.36
C GLY A 232 3.28 -11.64 1.12
N VAL A 233 2.09 -11.84 0.53
CA VAL A 233 0.79 -11.37 1.08
C VAL A 233 0.23 -12.33 2.14
N ALA A 234 0.92 -13.41 2.49
CA ALA A 234 0.47 -14.45 3.42
C ALA A 234 0.25 -13.98 4.89
N ALA A 235 -0.39 -12.81 5.08
CA ALA A 235 -0.79 -12.32 6.41
C ALA A 235 -1.99 -13.09 7.01
N VAL A 236 -2.39 -14.20 6.41
CA VAL A 236 -3.66 -14.87 6.70
C VAL A 236 -3.67 -15.62 8.05
N ARG A 237 -2.52 -16.05 8.56
CA ARG A 237 -2.41 -16.67 9.89
C ARG A 237 -0.99 -16.57 10.44
N GLN A 238 -0.86 -16.33 11.74
CA GLN A 238 0.45 -16.32 12.44
C GLN A 238 0.91 -17.75 12.82
N GLN A 239 -0.01 -18.70 12.92
CA GLN A 239 0.26 -20.07 13.32
C GLN A 239 0.44 -20.99 12.10
N ALA A 240 1.28 -22.01 12.28
CA ALA A 240 1.44 -23.07 11.28
C ALA A 240 0.12 -23.84 11.09
N TRP A 241 -0.20 -24.16 9.86
CA TRP A 241 -1.38 -24.96 9.51
C TRP A 241 -1.10 -26.45 9.77
N THR A 242 -2.03 -27.12 10.46
CA THR A 242 -2.06 -28.57 10.50
C THR A 242 -2.57 -29.12 9.16
N LYS A 243 -2.36 -30.42 8.89
CA LYS A 243 -2.95 -31.08 7.69
C LYS A 243 -4.49 -30.94 7.67
N ARG A 244 -5.12 -31.00 8.83
CA ARG A 244 -6.57 -30.85 8.97
C ARG A 244 -7.02 -29.42 8.67
N ASP A 245 -6.33 -28.40 9.22
CA ASP A 245 -6.65 -26.99 8.91
C ASP A 245 -6.57 -26.72 7.41
N LEU A 246 -5.57 -27.29 6.75
CA LEU A 246 -5.38 -27.14 5.31
C LEU A 246 -6.49 -27.80 4.50
N GLN A 247 -6.92 -29.02 4.90
CA GLN A 247 -8.02 -29.71 4.26
C GLN A 247 -9.33 -28.93 4.47
N ASP A 248 -9.62 -28.52 5.70
CA ASP A 248 -10.83 -27.73 6.04
C ASP A 248 -10.89 -26.41 5.26
N PHE A 249 -9.72 -25.76 5.05
CA PHE A 249 -9.63 -24.57 4.21
C PHE A 249 -9.98 -24.90 2.75
N CYS A 250 -9.36 -25.93 2.17
CA CYS A 250 -9.56 -26.30 0.78
C CYS A 250 -11.03 -26.66 0.49
N ASP A 251 -11.66 -27.45 1.38
CA ASP A 251 -13.04 -27.88 1.23
C ASP A 251 -14.02 -26.70 1.32
N LYS A 252 -13.80 -25.78 2.28
CA LYS A 252 -14.60 -24.58 2.43
C LYS A 252 -14.41 -23.63 1.23
N TYR A 253 -13.17 -23.44 0.79
CA TYR A 253 -12.85 -22.54 -0.32
C TYR A 253 -13.48 -23.04 -1.62
N ALA A 254 -13.28 -24.33 -1.95
CA ALA A 254 -13.87 -24.94 -3.13
C ALA A 254 -15.40 -24.86 -3.12
N ARG A 255 -16.03 -25.14 -1.98
CA ARG A 255 -17.50 -25.07 -1.84
C ARG A 255 -18.06 -23.67 -2.09
N LEU A 256 -17.34 -22.60 -1.68
CA LEU A 256 -17.84 -21.22 -1.74
C LEU A 256 -17.44 -20.50 -3.03
N PHE A 257 -16.29 -20.82 -3.60
CA PHE A 257 -15.64 -20.02 -4.64
C PHE A 257 -15.17 -20.82 -5.86
N SER A 258 -15.69 -22.05 -6.06
CA SER A 258 -15.42 -22.83 -7.26
C SER A 258 -16.61 -22.79 -8.23
N ASP A 259 -16.27 -22.77 -9.52
CA ASP A 259 -17.21 -23.00 -10.62
C ASP A 259 -17.27 -24.47 -11.07
N GLY A 260 -16.63 -25.37 -10.32
CA GLY A 260 -16.48 -26.80 -10.63
C GLY A 260 -15.21 -27.13 -11.45
N ARG A 261 -14.50 -26.11 -11.99
CA ARG A 261 -13.25 -26.30 -12.76
C ARG A 261 -12.09 -25.53 -12.14
N SER A 262 -12.38 -24.38 -11.57
CA SER A 262 -11.40 -23.45 -11.00
C SER A 262 -11.95 -22.79 -9.75
N VAL A 263 -11.08 -22.12 -9.01
CA VAL A 263 -11.42 -21.26 -7.89
C VAL A 263 -10.93 -19.84 -8.16
N THR A 264 -11.59 -18.85 -7.57
CA THR A 264 -11.28 -17.43 -7.79
C THR A 264 -10.56 -16.81 -6.60
N LEU A 265 -9.77 -15.76 -6.87
CA LEU A 265 -9.17 -14.88 -5.88
C LEU A 265 -9.30 -13.44 -6.36
N THR A 266 -9.90 -12.58 -5.55
CA THR A 266 -10.15 -11.18 -5.90
C THR A 266 -9.09 -10.27 -5.28
N TYR A 267 -8.43 -9.47 -6.13
CA TYR A 267 -7.72 -8.26 -5.73
C TYR A 267 -8.62 -7.05 -5.98
N HIS A 268 -8.62 -6.11 -5.03
CA HIS A 268 -9.41 -4.89 -5.12
C HIS A 268 -8.51 -3.67 -5.00
N PRO A 269 -7.73 -3.32 -6.04
CA PRO A 269 -6.90 -2.13 -6.00
C PRO A 269 -7.73 -0.85 -6.03
N ILE A 270 -7.25 0.12 -5.25
CA ILE A 270 -7.66 1.52 -5.25
C ILE A 270 -6.47 2.35 -5.73
N TYR A 271 -6.72 3.28 -6.66
CA TYR A 271 -5.74 4.19 -7.25
C TYR A 271 -6.12 5.62 -6.90
N ILE A 272 -5.18 6.39 -6.38
CA ILE A 272 -5.40 7.80 -6.08
C ILE A 272 -4.22 8.62 -6.60
N ILE A 273 -4.53 9.70 -7.32
CA ILE A 273 -3.61 10.77 -7.68
C ILE A 273 -4.15 12.04 -7.06
N ALA A 274 -3.35 12.67 -6.22
CA ALA A 274 -3.71 13.85 -5.46
C ALA A 274 -2.64 14.92 -5.62
N LYS A 275 -3.05 16.18 -5.71
CA LYS A 275 -2.17 17.33 -5.84
C LYS A 275 -2.10 18.07 -4.51
N LYS A 276 -0.90 18.48 -4.10
CA LYS A 276 -0.71 19.30 -2.92
C LYS A 276 -1.51 20.59 -3.02
N ARG A 277 -2.32 20.91 -1.98
CA ARG A 277 -3.00 22.19 -1.86
C ARG A 277 -1.98 23.32 -1.62
N GLN A 278 -2.36 24.51 -2.04
CA GLN A 278 -1.57 25.74 -1.80
C GLN A 278 -1.62 26.13 -0.32
#